data_f369b48da3376866bfda6d52735a8cb6
#
_entry.id   f369b48da3376866bfda6d52735a8cb6
#
_cell.length_a   1.000
_cell.length_b   1.000
_cell.length_c   1.000
_cell.angle_alpha   90.00
_cell.angle_beta   90.00
_cell.angle_gamma   90.00
#
_symmetry.space_group_name_H-M   'P 1'
#
loop_
_entity.id
_entity.type
_entity.pdbx_description
1 polymer ?
#
loop_
_entity_poly.entity_id
_entity_poly.type
_entity_poly.pdbx_seq_one_letter_code
_entity_poly.pdbx_strand_id
1 'polypeptide(L)'
;MQQFLDKEIIRKQAFENVWTNKLDDVFADVAAYYDRVNIIASLGLLNNWRNRFVSTIETSPNQKVLDVCAGTNVIGRALLSKESTLDVEAIDKSAAMQKVGQRLAQEQGFTIKSTIGDVHSLPFPDNHFDIVTLQWASRHLQIVNVFSEVNRVLKPGGYFYHCDMLRPKNKFIAQLYYAYLSISVPLVAFIFNSGPAALDCRRYFIDAIRKFYSSEEISKLLEMIGYTNVSKKDILCGVIGLHKARKAG
;
A
#
# COMPACT_ATOMS: atom_id res chain seq x y z
N MET A 1 -8.47 1.79 20.87
CA MET A 1 -7.06 2.09 20.54
C MET A 1 -6.10 1.04 21.11
N GLN A 2 -6.17 0.69 22.42
CA GLN A 2 -5.20 -0.22 23.04
C GLN A 2 -5.02 -1.55 22.31
N GLN A 3 -6.11 -2.24 21.95
CA GLN A 3 -6.03 -3.50 21.20
C GLN A 3 -5.28 -3.39 19.86
N PHE A 4 -5.31 -2.24 19.20
CA PHE A 4 -4.55 -2.00 17.97
C PHE A 4 -3.07 -1.79 18.25
N LEU A 5 -2.73 -1.05 19.31
CA LEU A 5 -1.34 -0.87 19.75
C LEU A 5 -0.72 -2.21 20.16
N ASP A 6 -1.45 -3.03 20.94
CA ASP A 6 -0.98 -4.37 21.33
C ASP A 6 -0.73 -5.26 20.10
N LYS A 7 -1.61 -5.20 19.11
CA LYS A 7 -1.45 -5.94 17.84
C LYS A 7 -0.24 -5.43 17.04
N GLU A 8 0.01 -4.12 17.02
CA GLU A 8 1.21 -3.56 16.37
C GLU A 8 2.50 -4.00 17.07
N ILE A 9 2.51 -4.09 18.41
CA ILE A 9 3.64 -4.62 19.17
C ILE A 9 3.94 -6.08 18.76
N ILE A 10 2.91 -6.93 18.72
CA ILE A 10 3.03 -8.34 18.30
C ILE A 10 3.56 -8.44 16.86
N ARG A 11 3.06 -7.61 15.95
CA ARG A 11 3.51 -7.58 14.56
C ARG A 11 4.95 -7.10 14.45
N LYS A 12 5.31 -6.06 15.18
CA LYS A 12 6.68 -5.53 15.22
C LYS A 12 7.64 -6.61 15.72
N GLN A 13 7.36 -7.24 16.86
CA GLN A 13 8.19 -8.32 17.40
C GLN A 13 8.36 -9.48 16.41
N ALA A 14 7.31 -9.83 15.65
CA ALA A 14 7.35 -10.91 14.68
C ALA A 14 8.16 -10.57 13.41
N PHE A 15 8.21 -9.30 13.01
CA PHE A 15 8.64 -8.91 11.67
C PHE A 15 9.71 -7.81 11.62
N GLU A 16 10.12 -7.21 12.74
CA GLU A 16 11.05 -6.07 12.77
C GLU A 16 12.33 -6.33 11.98
N ASN A 17 12.93 -7.51 12.18
CA ASN A 17 14.14 -7.89 11.44
C ASN A 17 13.91 -7.93 9.91
N VAL A 18 12.74 -8.37 9.45
CA VAL A 18 12.41 -8.39 8.03
C VAL A 18 12.15 -6.98 7.52
N TRP A 19 11.39 -6.18 8.27
CA TRP A 19 11.05 -4.81 7.90
C TRP A 19 12.28 -3.89 7.82
N THR A 20 13.25 -4.10 8.71
CA THR A 20 14.44 -3.25 8.82
C THR A 20 15.55 -3.69 7.87
N ASN A 21 15.77 -5.01 7.73
CA ASN A 21 17.00 -5.53 7.14
C ASN A 21 16.82 -6.31 5.83
N LYS A 22 15.57 -6.69 5.46
CA LYS A 22 15.38 -7.58 4.29
C LYS A 22 14.49 -7.00 3.21
N LEU A 23 13.45 -6.24 3.57
CA LEU A 23 12.49 -5.76 2.58
C LEU A 23 13.10 -4.80 1.57
N ASP A 24 14.02 -3.96 2.00
CA ASP A 24 14.69 -3.00 1.12
C ASP A 24 15.47 -3.73 0.02
N ASP A 25 16.21 -4.80 0.38
CA ASP A 25 16.95 -5.63 -0.57
C ASP A 25 16.01 -6.38 -1.52
N VAL A 26 14.91 -6.94 -0.99
CA VAL A 26 13.91 -7.62 -1.82
C VAL A 26 13.27 -6.66 -2.82
N PHE A 27 12.86 -5.48 -2.40
CA PHE A 27 12.26 -4.49 -3.30
C PHE A 27 13.26 -3.89 -4.27
N ALA A 28 14.52 -3.72 -3.88
CA ALA A 28 15.58 -3.30 -4.79
C ALA A 28 15.86 -4.34 -5.89
N ASP A 29 15.93 -5.63 -5.52
CA ASP A 29 16.15 -6.74 -6.45
C ASP A 29 15.02 -6.87 -7.49
N VAL A 30 13.77 -6.73 -7.06
CA VAL A 30 12.62 -6.91 -7.95
C VAL A 30 12.16 -5.62 -8.65
N ALA A 31 12.72 -4.46 -8.34
CA ALA A 31 12.23 -3.15 -8.81
C ALA A 31 12.02 -3.08 -10.33
N ALA A 32 12.95 -3.63 -11.12
CA ALA A 32 12.90 -3.57 -12.57
C ALA A 32 11.74 -4.39 -13.20
N TYR A 33 11.27 -5.42 -12.50
CA TYR A 33 10.23 -6.34 -12.98
C TYR A 33 9.05 -6.50 -12.01
N TYR A 34 9.00 -5.67 -10.97
CA TYR A 34 8.01 -5.71 -9.88
C TYR A 34 6.56 -5.80 -10.36
N ASP A 35 6.18 -4.93 -11.28
CA ASP A 35 4.81 -4.94 -11.81
C ASP A 35 4.48 -6.24 -12.57
N ARG A 36 5.44 -6.81 -13.32
CA ARG A 36 5.27 -8.08 -14.03
C ARG A 36 5.11 -9.25 -13.07
N VAL A 37 5.94 -9.30 -12.01
CA VAL A 37 5.84 -10.30 -10.93
C VAL A 37 4.43 -10.29 -10.33
N ASN A 38 3.95 -9.12 -9.96
CA ASN A 38 2.65 -8.98 -9.31
C ASN A 38 1.47 -9.28 -10.27
N ILE A 39 1.59 -8.97 -11.57
CA ILE A 39 0.59 -9.35 -12.58
C ILE A 39 0.50 -10.88 -12.67
N ILE A 40 1.62 -11.59 -12.74
CA ILE A 40 1.64 -13.05 -12.82
C ILE A 40 1.16 -13.67 -11.51
N ALA A 41 1.65 -13.17 -10.36
CA ALA A 41 1.22 -13.62 -9.03
C ALA A 41 -0.27 -13.38 -8.77
N SER A 42 -0.92 -12.47 -9.46
CA SER A 42 -2.36 -12.20 -9.36
C SER A 42 -3.19 -12.87 -10.47
N LEU A 43 -2.60 -13.77 -11.25
CA LEU A 43 -3.24 -14.40 -12.41
C LEU A 43 -3.79 -13.35 -13.42
N GLY A 44 -3.09 -12.22 -13.59
CA GLY A 44 -3.49 -11.13 -14.47
C GLY A 44 -4.52 -10.16 -13.87
N LEU A 45 -5.04 -10.41 -12.68
CA LEU A 45 -6.13 -9.63 -12.08
C LEU A 45 -5.67 -8.30 -11.45
N LEU A 46 -4.36 -8.10 -11.23
CA LEU A 46 -3.82 -6.92 -10.55
C LEU A 46 -4.30 -5.60 -11.17
N ASN A 47 -4.25 -5.50 -12.49
CA ASN A 47 -4.64 -4.27 -13.18
C ASN A 47 -6.14 -3.97 -12.99
N ASN A 48 -6.99 -5.01 -12.97
CA ASN A 48 -8.41 -4.84 -12.69
C ASN A 48 -8.65 -4.32 -11.25
N TRP A 49 -7.94 -4.87 -10.25
CA TRP A 49 -8.04 -4.41 -8.86
C TRP A 49 -7.51 -2.98 -8.72
N ARG A 50 -6.40 -2.66 -9.37
CA ARG A 50 -5.83 -1.31 -9.41
C ARG A 50 -6.79 -0.30 -10.03
N ASN A 51 -7.38 -0.64 -11.19
CA ASN A 51 -8.37 0.21 -11.85
C ASN A 51 -9.60 0.44 -10.98
N ARG A 52 -10.08 -0.61 -10.29
CA ARG A 52 -11.17 -0.49 -9.31
C ARG A 52 -10.79 0.44 -8.15
N PHE A 53 -9.56 0.36 -7.65
CA PHE A 53 -9.08 1.28 -6.61
C PHE A 53 -9.04 2.72 -7.12
N VAL A 54 -8.37 2.97 -8.24
CA VAL A 54 -8.27 4.30 -8.86
C VAL A 54 -9.65 4.90 -9.19
N SER A 55 -10.61 4.07 -9.60
CA SER A 55 -11.99 4.54 -9.86
C SER A 55 -12.73 5.02 -8.61
N THR A 56 -12.32 4.59 -7.41
CA THR A 56 -12.90 5.09 -6.15
C THR A 56 -12.33 6.44 -5.73
N ILE A 57 -11.19 6.85 -6.28
CA ILE A 57 -10.52 8.10 -5.92
C ILE A 57 -11.17 9.23 -6.68
N GLU A 58 -11.86 10.10 -5.96
CA GLU A 58 -12.48 11.31 -6.49
C GLU A 58 -11.44 12.41 -6.57
N THR A 59 -11.22 12.95 -7.76
CA THR A 59 -10.25 14.01 -8.02
C THR A 59 -10.92 15.26 -8.55
N SER A 60 -10.37 16.42 -8.20
CA SER A 60 -10.72 17.74 -8.76
C SER A 60 -9.46 18.41 -9.28
N PRO A 61 -9.57 19.34 -10.26
CA PRO A 61 -8.42 20.04 -10.79
C PRO A 61 -7.56 20.72 -9.71
N ASN A 62 -6.23 20.68 -9.92
CA ASN A 62 -5.22 21.35 -9.08
C ASN A 62 -5.14 20.83 -7.62
N GLN A 63 -5.70 19.67 -7.30
CA GLN A 63 -5.55 19.08 -5.98
C GLN A 63 -4.13 18.55 -5.77
N LYS A 64 -3.65 18.65 -4.51
CA LYS A 64 -2.39 18.07 -4.07
C LYS A 64 -2.63 16.64 -3.59
N VAL A 65 -1.89 15.71 -4.17
CA VAL A 65 -1.97 14.28 -3.89
C VAL A 65 -0.64 13.77 -3.36
N LEU A 66 -0.68 13.00 -2.26
CA LEU A 66 0.47 12.23 -1.79
C LEU A 66 0.23 10.74 -2.03
N ASP A 67 1.12 10.09 -2.75
CA ASP A 67 1.15 8.63 -2.88
C ASP A 67 2.19 8.05 -1.90
N VAL A 68 1.70 7.36 -0.86
CA VAL A 68 2.52 6.82 0.23
C VAL A 68 2.90 5.38 -0.07
N CYS A 69 4.19 5.02 0.09
CA CYS A 69 4.76 3.77 -0.39
C CYS A 69 4.52 3.58 -1.90
N ALA A 70 4.83 4.62 -2.66
CA ALA A 70 4.44 4.75 -4.06
C ALA A 70 5.11 3.73 -5.00
N GLY A 71 6.19 3.08 -4.56
CA GLY A 71 6.91 2.06 -5.34
C GLY A 71 7.30 2.57 -6.72
N THR A 72 6.72 1.99 -7.77
CA THR A 72 6.92 2.39 -9.17
C THR A 72 6.00 3.54 -9.62
N ASN A 73 5.42 4.31 -8.71
CA ASN A 73 4.52 5.45 -8.94
C ASN A 73 3.27 5.10 -9.78
N VAL A 74 2.82 3.86 -9.68
CA VAL A 74 1.72 3.38 -10.53
C VAL A 74 0.39 4.08 -10.23
N ILE A 75 0.11 4.42 -8.97
CA ILE A 75 -1.11 5.13 -8.58
C ILE A 75 -1.00 6.61 -8.99
N GLY A 76 0.11 7.27 -8.66
CA GLY A 76 0.34 8.65 -9.08
C GLY A 76 0.20 8.85 -10.59
N ARG A 77 0.79 7.95 -11.40
CA ARG A 77 0.64 7.97 -12.88
C ARG A 77 -0.80 7.75 -13.33
N ALA A 78 -1.51 6.81 -12.71
CA ALA A 78 -2.91 6.55 -13.04
C ALA A 78 -3.84 7.74 -12.69
N LEU A 79 -3.55 8.44 -11.59
CA LEU A 79 -4.28 9.65 -11.21
C LEU A 79 -4.01 10.81 -12.17
N LEU A 80 -2.75 11.03 -12.59
CA LEU A 80 -2.40 12.04 -13.60
C LEU A 80 -3.00 11.73 -14.98
N SER A 81 -3.15 10.45 -15.32
CA SER A 81 -3.87 10.05 -16.54
C SER A 81 -5.37 10.37 -16.46
N LYS A 82 -5.96 10.38 -15.26
CA LYS A 82 -7.37 10.71 -15.01
C LYS A 82 -7.61 12.21 -14.94
N GLU A 83 -6.69 12.94 -14.28
CA GLU A 83 -6.73 14.40 -14.09
C GLU A 83 -5.31 14.96 -14.12
N SER A 84 -4.93 15.52 -15.24
CA SER A 84 -3.56 15.95 -15.52
C SER A 84 -3.10 17.19 -14.76
N THR A 85 -4.02 17.92 -14.14
CA THR A 85 -3.72 19.13 -13.37
C THR A 85 -3.37 18.86 -11.90
N LEU A 86 -3.36 17.59 -11.47
CA LEU A 86 -3.00 17.21 -10.10
C LEU A 86 -1.51 17.53 -9.82
N ASP A 87 -1.24 18.03 -8.62
CA ASP A 87 0.12 18.14 -8.08
C ASP A 87 0.42 16.85 -7.27
N VAL A 88 1.11 15.90 -7.90
CA VAL A 88 1.36 14.57 -7.31
C VAL A 88 2.76 14.51 -6.71
N GLU A 89 2.82 14.19 -5.44
CA GLU A 89 4.03 13.86 -4.71
C GLU A 89 4.01 12.38 -4.33
N ALA A 90 5.17 11.72 -4.38
CA ALA A 90 5.37 10.33 -4.04
C ALA A 90 6.41 10.21 -2.93
N ILE A 91 6.17 9.34 -1.95
CA ILE A 91 7.17 8.98 -0.95
C ILE A 91 7.31 7.46 -0.89
N ASP A 92 8.55 7.00 -0.90
CA ASP A 92 8.88 5.59 -0.72
C ASP A 92 10.27 5.46 -0.08
N LYS A 93 10.50 4.39 0.68
CA LYS A 93 11.81 4.10 1.27
C LYS A 93 12.81 3.59 0.23
N SER A 94 12.32 2.89 -0.81
CA SER A 94 13.15 2.27 -1.84
C SER A 94 13.52 3.26 -2.96
N ALA A 95 14.75 3.75 -2.96
CA ALA A 95 15.28 4.57 -4.04
C ALA A 95 15.27 3.84 -5.40
N ALA A 96 15.48 2.50 -5.41
CA ALA A 96 15.44 1.70 -6.63
C ALA A 96 14.04 1.68 -7.25
N MET A 97 12.99 1.49 -6.45
CA MET A 97 11.59 1.54 -6.90
C MET A 97 11.24 2.93 -7.44
N GLN A 98 11.60 3.99 -6.71
CA GLN A 98 11.34 5.36 -7.13
C GLN A 98 12.07 5.73 -8.42
N LYS A 99 13.31 5.24 -8.63
CA LYS A 99 14.03 5.44 -9.91
C LYS A 99 13.27 4.84 -11.09
N VAL A 100 12.70 3.65 -10.93
CA VAL A 100 11.84 3.03 -11.96
C VAL A 100 10.56 3.84 -12.15
N GLY A 101 9.91 4.24 -11.06
CA GLY A 101 8.68 5.03 -11.07
C GLY A 101 8.85 6.38 -11.77
N GLN A 102 9.94 7.09 -11.51
CA GLN A 102 10.27 8.38 -12.15
C GLN A 102 10.45 8.21 -13.65
N ARG A 103 11.23 7.19 -14.08
CA ARG A 103 11.41 6.90 -15.50
C ARG A 103 10.07 6.62 -16.18
N LEU A 104 9.23 5.76 -15.60
CA LEU A 104 7.92 5.42 -16.16
C LEU A 104 6.96 6.62 -16.21
N ALA A 105 7.04 7.54 -15.25
CA ALA A 105 6.28 8.78 -15.27
C ALA A 105 6.73 9.70 -16.43
N GLN A 106 8.04 9.89 -16.58
CA GLN A 106 8.62 10.68 -17.67
C GLN A 106 8.29 10.13 -19.06
N GLU A 107 8.33 8.80 -19.24
CA GLU A 107 7.94 8.14 -20.49
C GLU A 107 6.46 8.40 -20.86
N GLN A 108 5.61 8.70 -19.88
CA GLN A 108 4.20 9.06 -20.04
C GLN A 108 3.96 10.58 -20.09
N GLY A 109 5.01 11.40 -20.03
CA GLY A 109 4.92 12.86 -20.00
C GLY A 109 4.45 13.44 -18.66
N PHE A 110 4.51 12.66 -17.57
CA PHE A 110 4.11 13.11 -16.24
C PHE A 110 5.31 13.54 -15.39
N THR A 111 5.06 14.55 -14.55
CA THR A 111 5.99 14.97 -13.49
C THR A 111 5.42 14.57 -12.13
N ILE A 112 6.16 13.73 -11.38
CA ILE A 112 5.83 13.33 -10.01
C ILE A 112 7.02 13.71 -9.13
N LYS A 113 6.80 14.53 -8.11
CA LYS A 113 7.84 14.85 -7.13
C LYS A 113 8.08 13.60 -6.26
N SER A 114 9.34 13.20 -6.11
CA SER A 114 9.70 11.98 -5.39
C SER A 114 10.55 12.30 -4.16
N THR A 115 10.15 11.78 -3.02
CA THR A 115 10.86 11.84 -1.75
C THR A 115 11.27 10.43 -1.34
N ILE A 116 12.54 10.23 -1.01
CA ILE A 116 13.00 8.99 -0.38
C ILE A 116 12.93 9.18 1.12
N GLY A 117 12.09 8.38 1.80
CA GLY A 117 11.87 8.58 3.24
C GLY A 117 11.02 7.50 3.89
N ASP A 118 11.03 7.53 5.24
CA ASP A 118 10.20 6.64 6.05
C ASP A 118 8.80 7.22 6.24
N VAL A 119 7.79 6.45 5.87
CA VAL A 119 6.38 6.86 5.96
C VAL A 119 5.82 6.88 7.38
N HIS A 120 6.58 6.35 8.36
CA HIS A 120 6.24 6.46 9.78
C HIS A 120 6.50 7.88 10.35
N SER A 121 7.21 8.73 9.61
CA SER A 121 7.44 10.15 9.91
C SER A 121 7.50 10.92 8.61
N LEU A 122 6.34 11.34 8.12
CA LEU A 122 6.21 12.00 6.83
C LEU A 122 6.87 13.40 6.86
N PRO A 123 7.83 13.71 5.96
CA PRO A 123 8.55 14.98 5.94
C PRO A 123 7.72 16.10 5.29
N PHE A 124 6.43 16.12 5.56
CA PHE A 124 5.48 17.10 5.01
C PHE A 124 4.78 17.85 6.13
N PRO A 125 4.39 19.11 5.91
CA PRO A 125 3.68 19.88 6.90
C PRO A 125 2.26 19.34 7.16
N ASP A 126 1.68 19.73 8.28
CA ASP A 126 0.29 19.45 8.60
C ASP A 126 -0.65 20.08 7.59
N ASN A 127 -1.78 19.45 7.32
CA ASN A 127 -2.85 20.00 6.49
C ASN A 127 -2.41 20.42 5.08
N HIS A 128 -1.57 19.62 4.44
CA HIS A 128 -0.94 19.97 3.15
C HIS A 128 -1.62 19.35 1.93
N PHE A 129 -2.08 18.10 2.03
CA PHE A 129 -2.62 17.34 0.91
C PHE A 129 -4.15 17.26 0.92
N ASP A 130 -4.75 17.31 -0.26
CA ASP A 130 -6.19 17.09 -0.45
C ASP A 130 -6.53 15.61 -0.46
N ILE A 131 -5.64 14.80 -1.03
CA ILE A 131 -5.77 13.35 -1.17
C ILE A 131 -4.46 12.68 -0.74
N VAL A 132 -4.59 11.58 0.02
CA VAL A 132 -3.48 10.66 0.26
C VAL A 132 -3.88 9.26 -0.17
N THR A 133 -2.99 8.56 -0.87
CA THR A 133 -3.18 7.16 -1.29
C THR A 133 -2.13 6.26 -0.66
N LEU A 134 -2.51 5.02 -0.34
CA LEU A 134 -1.60 3.95 0.08
C LEU A 134 -2.09 2.62 -0.48
N GLN A 135 -1.29 1.97 -1.31
CA GLN A 135 -1.65 0.70 -1.95
C GLN A 135 -0.57 -0.37 -1.75
N TRP A 136 -1.00 -1.59 -1.39
CA TRP A 136 -0.20 -2.83 -1.33
C TRP A 136 1.00 -2.82 -0.38
N ALA A 137 1.07 -1.91 0.60
CA ALA A 137 2.21 -1.77 1.50
C ALA A 137 1.87 -1.87 2.99
N SER A 138 0.64 -1.58 3.38
CA SER A 138 0.28 -1.39 4.80
C SER A 138 0.55 -2.61 5.68
N ARG A 139 0.49 -3.83 5.12
CA ARG A 139 0.84 -5.07 5.84
C ARG A 139 2.32 -5.15 6.26
N HIS A 140 3.17 -4.31 5.68
CA HIS A 140 4.61 -4.20 5.99
C HIS A 140 4.94 -3.05 6.94
N LEU A 141 3.93 -2.33 7.45
CA LEU A 141 4.06 -1.10 8.22
C LEU A 141 3.42 -1.22 9.60
N GLN A 142 3.81 -0.34 10.52
CA GLN A 142 3.08 -0.05 11.75
C GLN A 142 1.95 0.93 11.42
N ILE A 143 0.79 0.38 11.05
CA ILE A 143 -0.26 1.18 10.41
C ILE A 143 -0.95 2.19 11.34
N VAL A 144 -0.93 1.97 12.65
CA VAL A 144 -1.46 2.95 13.62
C VAL A 144 -0.69 4.27 13.47
N ASN A 145 0.63 4.19 13.41
CA ASN A 145 1.49 5.35 13.24
C ASN A 145 1.32 5.96 11.83
N VAL A 146 1.46 5.14 10.78
CA VAL A 146 1.36 5.62 9.39
C VAL A 146 0.00 6.29 9.11
N PHE A 147 -1.11 5.70 9.56
CA PHE A 147 -2.44 6.28 9.34
C PHE A 147 -2.65 7.57 10.15
N SER A 148 -1.98 7.70 11.32
CA SER A 148 -1.95 8.95 12.08
C SER A 148 -1.15 10.04 11.36
N GLU A 149 0.01 9.70 10.80
CA GLU A 149 0.80 10.62 9.98
C GLU A 149 0.05 11.06 8.70
N VAL A 150 -0.63 10.11 8.03
CA VAL A 150 -1.52 10.43 6.90
C VAL A 150 -2.62 11.39 7.33
N ASN A 151 -3.25 11.18 8.50
CA ASN A 151 -4.24 12.11 9.03
C ASN A 151 -3.65 13.49 9.28
N ARG A 152 -2.44 13.57 9.85
CA ARG A 152 -1.74 14.82 10.12
C ARG A 152 -1.53 15.64 8.84
N VAL A 153 -1.00 15.03 7.78
CA VAL A 153 -0.65 15.74 6.54
C VAL A 153 -1.85 16.03 5.64
N LEU A 154 -2.99 15.34 5.81
CA LEU A 154 -4.22 15.66 5.10
C LEU A 154 -4.80 17.00 5.56
N LYS A 155 -5.35 17.78 4.63
CA LYS A 155 -6.16 18.96 4.94
C LYS A 155 -7.46 18.55 5.64
N PRO A 156 -8.04 19.40 6.52
CA PRO A 156 -9.40 19.21 7.00
C PRO A 156 -10.36 18.98 5.81
N GLY A 157 -11.15 17.93 5.86
CA GLY A 157 -12.04 17.54 4.76
C GLY A 157 -11.36 16.74 3.64
N GLY A 158 -10.04 16.61 3.63
CA GLY A 158 -9.30 15.78 2.67
C GLY A 158 -9.55 14.29 2.85
N TYR A 159 -9.17 13.49 1.87
CA TYR A 159 -9.47 12.06 1.83
C TYR A 159 -8.24 11.17 1.83
N PHE A 160 -8.29 10.12 2.64
CA PHE A 160 -7.39 8.98 2.58
C PHE A 160 -8.03 7.82 1.82
N TYR A 161 -7.31 7.31 0.82
CA TYR A 161 -7.68 6.11 0.08
C TYR A 161 -6.65 5.01 0.32
N HIS A 162 -7.12 3.89 0.85
CA HIS A 162 -6.29 2.74 1.20
C HIS A 162 -6.76 1.49 0.46
N CYS A 163 -5.80 0.71 -0.06
CA CYS A 163 -6.07 -0.58 -0.66
C CYS A 163 -4.95 -1.57 -0.32
N ASP A 164 -5.29 -2.69 0.31
CA ASP A 164 -4.30 -3.75 0.57
C ASP A 164 -4.93 -5.15 0.60
N MET A 165 -4.02 -6.14 0.58
CA MET A 165 -4.34 -7.53 0.92
C MET A 165 -4.56 -7.62 2.42
N LEU A 166 -5.73 -8.08 2.83
CA LEU A 166 -6.17 -8.13 4.21
C LEU A 166 -6.34 -9.57 4.68
N ARG A 167 -6.49 -9.74 5.98
CA ARG A 167 -6.81 -11.01 6.60
C ARG A 167 -8.31 -11.29 6.41
N PRO A 168 -8.70 -12.29 5.59
CA PRO A 168 -10.10 -12.65 5.43
C PRO A 168 -10.70 -13.12 6.75
N LYS A 169 -11.94 -12.72 7.06
CA LYS A 169 -12.65 -13.18 8.25
C LYS A 169 -13.08 -14.64 8.16
N ASN A 170 -13.53 -15.04 6.98
CA ASN A 170 -13.94 -16.42 6.75
C ASN A 170 -12.70 -17.33 6.76
N LYS A 171 -12.65 -18.28 7.71
CA LYS A 171 -11.53 -19.19 7.89
C LYS A 171 -11.26 -20.08 6.67
N PHE A 172 -12.31 -20.50 5.96
CA PHE A 172 -12.16 -21.32 4.75
C PHE A 172 -11.53 -20.50 3.62
N ILE A 173 -12.01 -19.29 3.37
CA ILE A 173 -11.41 -18.37 2.39
C ILE A 173 -9.95 -18.06 2.75
N ALA A 174 -9.68 -17.82 4.03
CA ALA A 174 -8.32 -17.58 4.52
C ALA A 174 -7.39 -18.77 4.23
N GLN A 175 -7.83 -20.01 4.47
CA GLN A 175 -7.04 -21.21 4.20
C GLN A 175 -6.77 -21.39 2.70
N LEU A 176 -7.78 -21.21 1.84
CA LEU A 176 -7.61 -21.27 0.39
C LEU A 176 -6.60 -20.21 -0.09
N TYR A 177 -6.72 -19.00 0.44
CA TYR A 177 -5.82 -17.91 0.09
C TYR A 177 -4.37 -18.19 0.53
N TYR A 178 -4.15 -18.68 1.74
CA TYR A 178 -2.81 -19.04 2.21
C TYR A 178 -2.21 -20.22 1.43
N ALA A 179 -3.03 -21.21 1.06
CA ALA A 179 -2.60 -22.31 0.19
C ALA A 179 -2.18 -21.77 -1.20
N TYR A 180 -2.99 -20.88 -1.78
CA TYR A 180 -2.63 -20.19 -3.03
C TYR A 180 -1.29 -19.47 -2.92
N LEU A 181 -1.07 -18.65 -1.88
CA LEU A 181 0.19 -17.93 -1.69
C LEU A 181 1.39 -18.86 -1.48
N SER A 182 1.16 -20.01 -0.82
CA SER A 182 2.21 -21.00 -0.59
C SER A 182 2.71 -21.66 -1.88
N ILE A 183 1.91 -21.63 -2.94
CA ILE A 183 2.24 -22.15 -4.27
C ILE A 183 2.71 -21.01 -5.19
N SER A 184 1.96 -19.91 -5.24
CA SER A 184 2.22 -18.82 -6.21
C SER A 184 3.51 -18.07 -5.95
N VAL A 185 3.84 -17.79 -4.67
CA VAL A 185 5.05 -17.02 -4.32
C VAL A 185 6.33 -17.75 -4.75
N PRO A 186 6.55 -19.06 -4.42
CA PRO A 186 7.73 -19.78 -4.91
C PRO A 186 7.75 -19.95 -6.42
N LEU A 187 6.59 -20.21 -7.04
CA LEU A 187 6.50 -20.37 -8.50
C LEU A 187 6.93 -19.10 -9.23
N VAL A 188 6.44 -17.94 -8.78
CA VAL A 188 6.81 -16.64 -9.36
C VAL A 188 8.30 -16.34 -9.13
N ALA A 189 8.81 -16.59 -7.92
CA ALA A 189 10.23 -16.44 -7.62
C ALA A 189 11.11 -17.31 -8.54
N PHE A 190 10.69 -18.54 -8.83
CA PHE A 190 11.36 -19.43 -9.77
C PHE A 190 11.31 -18.90 -11.22
N ILE A 191 10.14 -18.47 -11.70
CA ILE A 191 9.96 -17.93 -13.05
C ILE A 191 10.86 -16.72 -13.32
N PHE A 192 11.01 -15.84 -12.35
CA PHE A 192 11.81 -14.61 -12.47
C PHE A 192 13.26 -14.77 -12.02
N ASN A 193 13.68 -15.98 -11.66
CA ASN A 193 15.00 -16.26 -11.11
C ASN A 193 15.37 -15.29 -9.97
N SER A 194 14.39 -15.03 -9.10
CA SER A 194 14.53 -14.09 -7.98
C SER A 194 15.61 -14.59 -7.01
N GLY A 195 16.37 -13.66 -6.46
CA GLY A 195 17.47 -13.97 -5.55
C GLY A 195 17.02 -14.68 -4.26
N PRO A 196 17.98 -15.20 -3.46
CA PRO A 196 17.70 -15.91 -2.21
C PRO A 196 16.84 -15.10 -1.23
N ALA A 197 16.98 -13.77 -1.21
CA ALA A 197 16.22 -12.88 -0.34
C ALA A 197 14.69 -13.01 -0.54
N ALA A 198 14.23 -13.10 -1.78
CA ALA A 198 12.82 -13.27 -2.11
C ALA A 198 12.28 -14.64 -1.65
N LEU A 199 13.08 -15.71 -1.80
CA LEU A 199 12.72 -17.07 -1.35
C LEU A 199 12.70 -17.17 0.18
N ASP A 200 13.64 -16.55 0.88
CA ASP A 200 13.71 -16.51 2.34
C ASP A 200 12.51 -15.75 2.95
N CYS A 201 11.99 -14.76 2.24
CA CYS A 201 10.84 -13.99 2.67
C CYS A 201 9.47 -14.66 2.39
N ARG A 202 9.42 -15.86 1.79
CA ARG A 202 8.16 -16.54 1.45
C ARG A 202 7.23 -16.70 2.65
N ARG A 203 7.74 -17.20 3.77
CA ARG A 203 6.94 -17.38 5.00
C ARG A 203 6.46 -16.05 5.54
N TYR A 204 7.31 -15.04 5.50
CA TYR A 204 6.97 -13.71 5.92
C TYR A 204 5.75 -13.15 5.18
N PHE A 205 5.68 -13.25 3.84
CA PHE A 205 4.54 -12.71 3.09
C PHE A 205 3.20 -13.33 3.50
N ILE A 206 3.18 -14.64 3.80
CA ILE A 206 1.97 -15.32 4.28
C ILE A 206 1.64 -14.88 5.72
N ASP A 207 2.63 -14.88 6.61
CA ASP A 207 2.43 -14.55 8.02
C ASP A 207 2.12 -13.07 8.22
N ALA A 208 2.64 -12.19 7.36
CA ALA A 208 2.29 -10.78 7.35
C ALA A 208 0.78 -10.59 7.13
N ILE A 209 0.16 -11.34 6.20
CA ILE A 209 -1.28 -11.30 5.98
C ILE A 209 -2.04 -11.96 7.14
N ARG A 210 -1.59 -13.13 7.63
CA ARG A 210 -2.23 -13.83 8.75
C ARG A 210 -2.33 -12.97 10.01
N LYS A 211 -1.30 -12.21 10.31
CA LYS A 211 -1.22 -11.31 11.47
C LYS A 211 -1.76 -9.91 11.18
N PHE A 212 -2.14 -9.63 9.92
CA PHE A 212 -2.66 -8.33 9.53
C PHE A 212 -4.11 -8.13 9.96
N TYR A 213 -4.69 -7.04 9.59
CA TYR A 213 -6.05 -6.63 9.92
C TYR A 213 -7.04 -7.15 8.90
N SER A 214 -8.29 -7.36 9.32
CA SER A 214 -9.43 -7.52 8.43
C SER A 214 -9.92 -6.14 7.96
N SER A 215 -10.76 -6.12 6.94
CA SER A 215 -11.35 -4.89 6.39
C SER A 215 -12.12 -4.09 7.45
N GLU A 216 -12.84 -4.78 8.34
CA GLU A 216 -13.57 -4.13 9.44
C GLU A 216 -12.64 -3.57 10.53
N GLU A 217 -11.54 -4.27 10.83
CA GLU A 217 -10.54 -3.76 11.77
C GLU A 217 -9.89 -2.49 11.23
N ILE A 218 -9.57 -2.42 9.91
CA ILE A 218 -9.05 -1.19 9.27
C ILE A 218 -10.06 -0.06 9.38
N SER A 219 -11.34 -0.29 9.07
CA SER A 219 -12.38 0.75 9.21
C SER A 219 -12.45 1.28 10.63
N LYS A 220 -12.49 0.40 11.64
CA LYS A 220 -12.49 0.80 13.05
C LYS A 220 -11.24 1.58 13.45
N LEU A 221 -10.08 1.18 12.97
CA LEU A 221 -8.83 1.90 13.24
C LEU A 221 -8.89 3.32 12.68
N LEU A 222 -9.35 3.49 11.45
CA LEU A 222 -9.52 4.81 10.82
C LEU A 222 -10.45 5.71 11.65
N GLU A 223 -11.62 5.18 12.08
CA GLU A 223 -12.54 5.91 12.96
C GLU A 223 -11.88 6.30 14.28
N MET A 224 -11.11 5.40 14.89
CA MET A 224 -10.42 5.65 16.17
C MET A 224 -9.26 6.65 16.07
N ILE A 225 -8.65 6.81 14.90
CA ILE A 225 -7.64 7.85 14.61
C ILE A 225 -8.30 9.23 14.45
N GLY A 226 -9.61 9.27 14.19
CA GLY A 226 -10.35 10.52 14.03
C GLY A 226 -10.82 10.79 12.59
N TYR A 227 -10.75 9.80 11.71
CA TYR A 227 -11.37 9.91 10.40
C TYR A 227 -12.90 9.80 10.51
N THR A 228 -13.58 10.47 9.62
CA THR A 228 -15.04 10.45 9.45
C THR A 228 -15.41 9.87 8.08
N ASN A 229 -16.69 9.58 7.88
CA ASN A 229 -17.20 9.05 6.60
C ASN A 229 -16.40 7.86 6.09
N VAL A 230 -16.02 6.96 7.00
CA VAL A 230 -15.25 5.76 6.66
C VAL A 230 -16.15 4.79 5.90
N SER A 231 -15.76 4.49 4.68
CA SER A 231 -16.45 3.49 3.85
C SER A 231 -15.46 2.43 3.36
N LYS A 232 -15.96 1.23 3.09
CA LYS A 232 -15.15 0.11 2.60
C LYS A 232 -15.83 -0.66 1.49
N LYS A 233 -15.01 -1.28 0.64
CA LYS A 233 -15.45 -2.24 -0.37
C LYS A 233 -14.50 -3.40 -0.39
N ASP A 234 -15.03 -4.60 -0.20
CA ASP A 234 -14.25 -5.83 -0.19
C ASP A 234 -14.26 -6.49 -1.58
N ILE A 235 -13.13 -7.03 -2.00
CA ILE A 235 -12.94 -7.83 -3.20
C ILE A 235 -12.47 -9.21 -2.76
N LEU A 236 -12.85 -10.27 -3.48
CA LEU A 236 -12.50 -11.66 -3.16
C LEU A 236 -12.81 -12.04 -1.71
N CYS A 237 -14.03 -11.76 -1.26
CA CYS A 237 -14.50 -12.12 0.08
C CYS A 237 -13.60 -11.58 1.22
N GLY A 238 -13.07 -10.37 1.06
CA GLY A 238 -12.25 -9.71 2.07
C GLY A 238 -10.75 -10.03 2.02
N VAL A 239 -10.29 -10.68 0.94
CA VAL A 239 -8.84 -10.82 0.65
C VAL A 239 -8.23 -9.46 0.31
N ILE A 240 -8.99 -8.61 -0.39
CA ILE A 240 -8.58 -7.24 -0.72
C ILE A 240 -9.65 -6.31 -0.17
N GLY A 241 -9.21 -5.29 0.57
CA GLY A 241 -10.08 -4.21 1.06
C GLY A 241 -9.69 -2.87 0.48
N LEU A 242 -10.69 -2.13 0.02
CA LEU A 242 -10.60 -0.74 -0.38
C LEU A 242 -11.29 0.10 0.69
N HIS A 243 -10.60 1.10 1.21
CA HIS A 243 -11.15 2.01 2.20
C HIS A 243 -11.04 3.45 1.71
N LYS A 244 -12.08 4.25 1.97
CA LYS A 244 -12.10 5.69 1.82
C LYS A 244 -12.48 6.29 3.15
N ALA A 245 -11.70 7.26 3.63
CA ALA A 245 -11.92 7.91 4.90
C ALA A 245 -11.63 9.42 4.76
N ARG A 246 -12.40 10.25 5.44
CA ARG A 246 -12.29 11.71 5.38
C ARG A 246 -11.66 12.22 6.67
N LYS A 247 -10.68 13.10 6.58
CA LYS A 247 -10.20 13.83 7.76
C LYS A 247 -11.31 14.73 8.29
N ALA A 248 -11.55 14.71 9.60
CA ALA A 248 -12.46 15.63 10.24
C ALA A 248 -12.08 17.09 9.96
N GLY A 249 -13.08 17.97 9.89
CA GLY A 249 -12.89 19.41 9.73
C GLY A 249 -12.51 20.11 11.02
#